data_ce733f4c9d2997a783f32562a3b2b3a3
#
_entry.id   ce733f4c9d2997a783f32562a3b2b3a3
#
_cell.length_a   1.000
_cell.length_b   1.000
_cell.length_c   1.000
_cell.angle_alpha   90.00
_cell.angle_beta   90.00
_cell.angle_gamma   90.00
#
_symmetry.space_group_name_H-M   'P 1'
#
loop_
_entity.id
_entity.type
_entity.pdbx_description
1 polymer ?
#
loop_
_entity_poly.entity_id
_entity_poly.type
_entity_poly.pdbx_seq_one_letter_code
_entity_poly.pdbx_strand_id
1 'polypeptide(L)'
;MSNYLTTLPAFLTWFSISAILLAGFAAIYIRITPWAELRLIRAGNAAAAASFAGALLGYALVLASVLANAVSRGDLLTWGVVGLLVQVLAFYVARWLLGAGLTRHMEEGQVSSGLLLGTVSLAAGVLNAASMIT
;
A
#
# COMPACT_ATOMS: atom_id res chain seq x y z
N MET A 1 -27.86 -3.06 22.09
CA MET A 1 -27.72 -1.57 22.10
C MET A 1 -26.49 -1.12 22.88
N SER A 2 -26.34 -1.58 24.12
CA SER A 2 -25.18 -1.22 24.94
C SER A 2 -23.85 -1.61 24.26
N ASN A 3 -23.83 -2.66 23.43
CA ASN A 3 -22.62 -3.13 22.76
C ASN A 3 -22.03 -2.11 21.80
N TYR A 4 -22.86 -1.29 21.17
CA TYR A 4 -22.36 -0.28 20.23
C TYR A 4 -21.54 0.78 20.94
N LEU A 5 -21.96 1.17 22.16
CA LEU A 5 -21.25 2.18 22.92
C LEU A 5 -19.92 1.65 23.47
N THR A 6 -19.83 0.34 23.76
CA THR A 6 -18.61 -0.26 24.28
C THR A 6 -17.63 -0.64 23.16
N THR A 7 -18.13 -0.97 21.95
CA THR A 7 -17.28 -1.38 20.83
C THR A 7 -16.81 -0.21 19.97
N LEU A 8 -17.51 0.92 19.99
CA LEU A 8 -17.15 2.07 19.16
C LEU A 8 -15.75 2.62 19.48
N PRO A 9 -15.34 2.81 20.74
CA PRO A 9 -13.97 3.24 21.04
C PRO A 9 -12.90 2.27 20.49
N ALA A 10 -13.14 0.97 20.60
CA ALA A 10 -12.22 -0.03 20.05
C ALA A 10 -12.14 0.09 18.53
N PHE A 11 -13.28 0.21 17.85
CA PHE A 11 -13.32 0.43 16.40
C PHE A 11 -12.49 1.65 16.02
N LEU A 12 -12.72 2.78 16.69
CA LEU A 12 -12.02 4.01 16.36
C LEU A 12 -10.51 3.87 16.56
N THR A 13 -10.07 3.15 17.60
CA THR A 13 -8.66 2.91 17.86
C THR A 13 -8.03 2.08 16.74
N TRP A 14 -8.63 0.93 16.41
CA TRP A 14 -8.10 0.04 15.38
C TRP A 14 -8.11 0.69 14.01
N PHE A 15 -9.20 1.37 13.67
CA PHE A 15 -9.31 2.08 12.41
C PHE A 15 -8.29 3.20 12.30
N SER A 16 -8.12 3.99 13.37
CA SER A 16 -7.16 5.11 13.37
C SER A 16 -5.72 4.63 13.18
N ILE A 17 -5.32 3.56 13.87
CA ILE A 17 -3.97 3.00 13.73
C ILE A 17 -3.77 2.52 12.28
N SER A 18 -4.75 1.82 11.74
CA SER A 18 -4.67 1.32 10.35
C SER A 18 -4.60 2.45 9.34
N ALA A 19 -5.42 3.49 9.53
CA ALA A 19 -5.42 4.66 8.64
C ALA A 19 -4.07 5.39 8.70
N ILE A 20 -3.47 5.51 9.87
CA ILE A 20 -2.16 6.13 10.04
C ILE A 20 -1.08 5.29 9.35
N LEU A 21 -1.13 3.97 9.49
CA LEU A 21 -0.20 3.07 8.81
C LEU A 21 -0.33 3.20 7.29
N LEU A 22 -1.56 3.25 6.78
CA LEU A 22 -1.80 3.42 5.34
C LEU A 22 -1.27 4.76 4.84
N ALA A 23 -1.55 5.84 5.58
CA ALA A 23 -1.04 7.17 5.22
C ALA A 23 0.49 7.21 5.27
N GLY A 24 1.09 6.55 6.26
CA GLY A 24 2.53 6.43 6.37
C GLY A 24 3.14 5.68 5.19
N PHE A 25 2.52 4.59 4.77
CA PHE A 25 2.94 3.87 3.58
C PHE A 25 2.85 4.75 2.33
N ALA A 26 1.73 5.46 2.18
CA ALA A 26 1.55 6.37 1.03
C ALA A 26 2.65 7.43 1.00
N ALA A 27 2.99 8.02 2.14
CA ALA A 27 4.06 9.00 2.23
C ALA A 27 5.42 8.40 1.85
N ILE A 28 5.71 7.20 2.32
CA ILE A 28 6.95 6.49 1.98
C ILE A 28 6.99 6.20 0.48
N TYR A 29 5.89 5.69 -0.07
CA TYR A 29 5.80 5.36 -1.49
C TYR A 29 6.09 6.58 -2.36
N ILE A 30 5.47 7.71 -2.03
CA ILE A 30 5.66 8.96 -2.76
C ILE A 30 7.14 9.39 -2.73
N ARG A 31 7.82 9.16 -1.61
CA ARG A 31 9.22 9.53 -1.47
C ARG A 31 10.19 8.61 -2.18
N ILE A 32 9.88 7.32 -2.26
CA ILE A 32 10.78 6.36 -2.91
C ILE A 32 10.60 6.32 -4.42
N THR A 33 9.48 6.82 -4.94
CA THR A 33 9.31 6.92 -6.40
C THR A 33 10.15 8.06 -6.93
N PRO A 34 10.97 7.83 -7.98
CA PRO A 34 11.84 8.88 -8.52
C PRO A 34 11.07 9.92 -9.35
N TRP A 35 9.83 9.66 -9.69
CA TRP A 35 8.97 10.62 -10.38
C TRP A 35 8.11 11.37 -9.36
N ALA A 36 7.59 12.54 -9.77
CA ALA A 36 6.75 13.38 -8.92
C ALA A 36 5.32 12.84 -8.90
N GLU A 37 5.06 11.85 -8.04
CA GLU A 37 3.82 11.05 -8.02
C GLU A 37 2.56 11.92 -7.99
N LEU A 38 2.42 12.76 -6.97
CA LEU A 38 1.20 13.55 -6.80
C LEU A 38 1.03 14.58 -7.91
N ARG A 39 2.11 15.19 -8.35
CA ARG A 39 2.04 16.16 -9.44
C ARG A 39 1.56 15.50 -10.73
N LEU A 40 2.09 14.33 -11.04
CA LEU A 40 1.68 13.58 -12.23
C LEU A 40 0.21 13.16 -12.14
N ILE A 41 -0.21 12.69 -10.99
CA ILE A 41 -1.61 12.28 -10.79
C ILE A 41 -2.54 13.48 -10.97
N ARG A 42 -2.20 14.62 -10.37
CA ARG A 42 -3.01 15.85 -10.52
C ARG A 42 -3.07 16.33 -11.95
N ALA A 43 -2.03 16.06 -12.73
CA ALA A 43 -1.99 16.43 -14.14
C ALA A 43 -2.73 15.43 -15.05
N GLY A 44 -3.34 14.38 -14.47
CA GLY A 44 -4.09 13.38 -15.23
C GLY A 44 -3.25 12.22 -15.72
N ASN A 45 -2.10 11.97 -15.14
CA ASN A 45 -1.21 10.88 -15.53
C ASN A 45 -1.76 9.54 -15.05
N ALA A 46 -2.32 8.76 -15.98
CA ALA A 46 -2.94 7.48 -15.65
C ALA A 46 -1.92 6.43 -15.21
N ALA A 47 -0.70 6.50 -15.71
CA ALA A 47 0.36 5.56 -15.28
C ALA A 47 0.69 5.73 -13.81
N ALA A 48 0.92 6.96 -13.37
CA ALA A 48 1.20 7.27 -11.97
C ALA A 48 0.00 6.90 -11.08
N ALA A 49 -1.21 7.20 -11.53
CA ALA A 49 -2.43 6.87 -10.78
C ALA A 49 -2.59 5.36 -10.62
N ALA A 50 -2.38 4.58 -11.68
CA ALA A 50 -2.49 3.12 -11.65
C ALA A 50 -1.45 2.50 -10.71
N SER A 51 -0.22 2.98 -10.76
CA SER A 51 0.86 2.52 -9.89
C SER A 51 0.54 2.78 -8.43
N PHE A 52 0.15 4.00 -8.13
CA PHE A 52 -0.15 4.40 -6.74
C PHE A 52 -1.39 3.67 -6.21
N ALA A 53 -2.42 3.54 -7.04
CA ALA A 53 -3.65 2.83 -6.65
C ALA A 53 -3.35 1.37 -6.31
N GLY A 54 -2.54 0.69 -7.14
CA GLY A 54 -2.15 -0.69 -6.87
C GLY A 54 -1.38 -0.85 -5.58
N ALA A 55 -0.46 0.07 -5.31
CA ALA A 55 0.32 0.06 -4.07
C ALA A 55 -0.57 0.28 -2.84
N LEU A 56 -1.47 1.25 -2.89
CA LEU A 56 -2.39 1.52 -1.79
C LEU A 56 -3.32 0.35 -1.53
N LEU A 57 -3.92 -0.21 -2.58
CA LEU A 57 -4.82 -1.35 -2.45
C LEU A 57 -4.07 -2.57 -1.91
N GLY A 58 -2.85 -2.80 -2.38
CA GLY A 58 -2.04 -3.90 -1.90
C GLY A 58 -1.79 -3.82 -0.40
N TYR A 59 -1.37 -2.66 0.08
CA TYR A 59 -1.11 -2.49 1.51
C TYR A 59 -2.41 -2.47 2.33
N ALA A 60 -3.49 -1.93 1.78
CA ALA A 60 -4.79 -1.95 2.45
C ALA A 60 -5.27 -3.39 2.68
N LEU A 61 -5.04 -4.28 1.72
CA LEU A 61 -5.35 -5.70 1.88
C LEU A 61 -4.52 -6.34 2.99
N VAL A 62 -3.24 -5.98 3.09
CA VAL A 62 -2.38 -6.43 4.19
C VAL A 62 -2.94 -5.98 5.53
N LEU A 63 -3.29 -4.71 5.65
CA LEU A 63 -3.86 -4.16 6.88
C LEU A 63 -5.19 -4.84 7.23
N ALA A 64 -6.02 -5.13 6.23
CA ALA A 64 -7.27 -5.85 6.45
C ALA A 64 -7.03 -7.24 7.04
N SER A 65 -6.03 -7.94 6.52
CA SER A 65 -5.66 -9.27 7.03
C SER A 65 -5.13 -9.18 8.47
N VAL A 66 -4.26 -8.21 8.73
CA VAL A 66 -3.73 -8.00 10.08
C VAL A 66 -4.85 -7.67 11.06
N LEU A 67 -5.76 -6.78 10.68
CA LEU A 67 -6.90 -6.42 11.52
C LEU A 67 -7.78 -7.63 11.85
N ALA A 68 -7.98 -8.51 10.87
CA ALA A 68 -8.82 -9.70 11.06
C ALA A 68 -8.18 -10.72 11.99
N ASN A 69 -6.85 -10.75 12.11
CA ASN A 69 -6.11 -11.78 12.82
C ASN A 69 -5.36 -11.29 14.04
N ALA A 70 -5.20 -9.99 14.24
CA ALA A 70 -4.45 -9.44 15.35
C ALA A 70 -5.20 -9.63 16.67
N VAL A 71 -4.48 -9.99 17.72
CA VAL A 71 -5.03 -10.13 19.06
C VAL A 71 -4.70 -8.94 19.95
N SER A 72 -3.78 -8.07 19.51
CA SER A 72 -3.39 -6.87 20.25
C SER A 72 -3.01 -5.75 19.30
N ARG A 73 -2.96 -4.53 19.84
CA ARG A 73 -2.50 -3.37 19.06
C ARG A 73 -1.03 -3.52 18.67
N GLY A 74 -0.24 -4.16 19.53
CA GLY A 74 1.15 -4.48 19.22
C GLY A 74 1.27 -5.39 18.00
N ASP A 75 0.37 -6.36 17.85
CA ASP A 75 0.31 -7.22 16.67
C ASP A 75 0.05 -6.38 15.42
N LEU A 76 -0.91 -5.47 15.48
CA LEU A 76 -1.23 -4.61 14.35
C LEU A 76 0.00 -3.78 13.92
N LEU A 77 0.68 -3.18 14.89
CA LEU A 77 1.86 -2.37 14.58
C LEU A 77 2.99 -3.23 14.03
N THR A 78 3.26 -4.38 14.64
CA THR A 78 4.34 -5.27 14.22
C THR A 78 4.11 -5.78 12.80
N TRP A 79 2.95 -6.38 12.56
CA TRP A 79 2.66 -6.98 11.26
C TRP A 79 2.33 -5.94 10.20
N GLY A 80 1.80 -4.79 10.61
CA GLY A 80 1.62 -3.65 9.72
C GLY A 80 2.96 -3.13 9.20
N VAL A 81 3.97 -3.06 10.06
CA VAL A 81 5.32 -2.63 9.66
C VAL A 81 5.99 -3.70 8.79
N VAL A 82 5.87 -4.98 9.17
CA VAL A 82 6.39 -6.08 8.35
C VAL A 82 5.78 -6.04 6.96
N GLY A 83 4.46 -5.87 6.88
CA GLY A 83 3.75 -5.78 5.61
C GLY A 83 4.19 -4.59 4.78
N LEU A 84 4.43 -3.46 5.43
CA LEU A 84 4.93 -2.25 4.78
C LEU A 84 6.30 -2.51 4.15
N LEU A 85 7.20 -3.17 4.88
CA LEU A 85 8.54 -3.49 4.35
C LEU A 85 8.44 -4.41 3.14
N VAL A 86 7.54 -5.39 3.18
CA VAL A 86 7.32 -6.28 2.04
C VAL A 86 6.82 -5.49 0.81
N GLN A 87 5.89 -4.55 1.03
CA GLN A 87 5.38 -3.72 -0.07
C GLN A 87 6.46 -2.82 -0.66
N VAL A 88 7.31 -2.24 0.16
CA VAL A 88 8.44 -1.43 -0.31
C VAL A 88 9.40 -2.29 -1.12
N LEU A 89 9.70 -3.50 -0.63
CA LEU A 89 10.56 -4.44 -1.34
C LEU A 89 9.95 -4.83 -2.69
N ALA A 90 8.65 -5.07 -2.73
CA ALA A 90 7.94 -5.41 -3.97
C ALA A 90 8.08 -4.28 -5.00
N PHE A 91 7.99 -3.02 -4.56
CA PHE A 91 8.19 -1.88 -5.44
C PHE A 91 9.59 -1.90 -6.06
N TYR A 92 10.62 -2.12 -5.25
CA TYR A 92 11.99 -2.14 -5.77
C TYR A 92 12.24 -3.31 -6.71
N VAL A 93 11.65 -4.48 -6.43
CA VAL A 93 11.76 -5.63 -7.34
C VAL A 93 11.09 -5.31 -8.68
N ALA A 94 9.89 -4.74 -8.66
CA ALA A 94 9.18 -4.36 -9.88
C ALA A 94 9.96 -3.31 -10.68
N ARG A 95 10.51 -2.34 -10.00
CA ARG A 95 11.33 -1.29 -10.62
C ARG A 95 12.55 -1.89 -11.30
N TRP A 96 13.22 -2.84 -10.63
CA TRP A 96 14.36 -3.53 -11.20
C TRP A 96 13.98 -4.32 -12.45
N LEU A 97 12.84 -5.04 -12.41
CA LEU A 97 12.34 -5.82 -13.54
C LEU A 97 11.98 -4.95 -14.74
N LEU A 98 11.42 -3.78 -14.51
CA LEU A 98 10.98 -2.87 -15.57
C LEU A 98 12.13 -2.07 -16.17
N GLY A 99 13.26 -1.98 -15.48
CA GLY A 99 14.50 -1.44 -16.04
C GLY A 99 14.65 0.07 -15.90
N ALA A 100 15.73 0.59 -16.51
CA ALA A 100 16.19 1.95 -16.32
C ALA A 100 15.29 3.02 -16.92
N GLY A 101 14.43 2.67 -17.87
CA GLY A 101 13.54 3.62 -18.54
C GLY A 101 12.24 3.87 -17.80
N LEU A 102 12.04 3.26 -16.63
CA LEU A 102 10.77 3.32 -15.93
C LEU A 102 10.36 4.75 -15.58
N THR A 103 11.27 5.53 -15.03
CA THR A 103 10.96 6.92 -14.62
C THR A 103 10.44 7.72 -15.81
N ARG A 104 11.11 7.63 -16.95
CA ARG A 104 10.68 8.34 -18.15
C ARG A 104 9.33 7.84 -18.64
N HIS A 105 9.11 6.52 -18.65
CA HIS A 105 7.83 5.94 -19.05
C HIS A 105 6.68 6.43 -18.16
N MET A 106 6.93 6.53 -16.87
CA MET A 106 5.92 7.02 -15.93
C MET A 106 5.63 8.49 -16.17
N GLU A 107 6.67 9.31 -16.36
CA GLU A 107 6.51 10.74 -16.63
C GLU A 107 5.78 10.99 -17.95
N GLU A 108 6.00 10.15 -18.94
CA GLU A 108 5.32 10.22 -20.24
C GLU A 108 3.89 9.68 -20.19
N GLY A 109 3.48 9.11 -19.07
CA GLY A 109 2.12 8.58 -18.90
C GLY A 109 1.88 7.25 -19.59
N GLN A 110 2.92 6.43 -19.76
CA GLN A 110 2.75 5.10 -20.36
C GLN A 110 2.01 4.18 -19.41
N VAL A 111 0.73 3.95 -19.73
CA VAL A 111 -0.18 3.19 -18.86
C VAL A 111 0.31 1.78 -18.62
N SER A 112 0.93 1.16 -19.62
CA SER A 112 1.44 -0.22 -19.48
C SER A 112 2.45 -0.35 -18.32
N SER A 113 3.35 0.61 -18.17
CA SER A 113 4.34 0.60 -17.09
C SER A 113 3.69 0.83 -15.73
N GLY A 114 2.78 1.80 -15.64
CA GLY A 114 2.07 2.07 -14.39
C GLY A 114 1.16 0.93 -13.97
N LEU A 115 0.45 0.35 -14.93
CA LEU A 115 -0.45 -0.76 -14.67
C LEU A 115 0.33 -1.98 -14.19
N LEU A 116 1.46 -2.29 -14.81
CA LEU A 116 2.27 -3.43 -14.40
C LEU A 116 2.85 -3.21 -13.00
N LEU A 117 3.38 -2.02 -12.74
CA LEU A 117 3.93 -1.67 -11.43
C LEU A 117 2.85 -1.78 -10.35
N GLY A 118 1.66 -1.23 -10.62
CA GLY A 118 0.53 -1.31 -9.68
C GLY A 118 0.04 -2.74 -9.47
N THR A 119 0.02 -3.54 -10.54
CA THR A 119 -0.39 -4.96 -10.45
C THR A 119 0.59 -5.78 -9.63
N VAL A 120 1.89 -5.55 -9.79
CA VAL A 120 2.90 -6.25 -8.97
C VAL A 120 2.72 -5.87 -7.49
N SER A 121 2.51 -4.60 -7.21
CA SER A 121 2.26 -4.14 -5.84
C SER A 121 1.00 -4.76 -5.25
N LEU A 122 -0.06 -4.84 -6.03
CA LEU A 122 -1.31 -5.44 -5.60
C LEU A 122 -1.15 -6.95 -5.37
N ALA A 123 -0.49 -7.64 -6.30
CA ALA A 123 -0.23 -9.08 -6.16
C ALA A 123 0.61 -9.37 -4.91
N ALA A 124 1.63 -8.57 -4.67
CA ALA A 124 2.45 -8.69 -3.46
C ALA A 124 1.60 -8.50 -2.21
N GLY A 125 0.68 -7.53 -2.23
CA GLY A 125 -0.23 -7.28 -1.11
C GLY A 125 -1.16 -8.46 -0.84
N VAL A 126 -1.72 -9.05 -1.89
CA VAL A 126 -2.59 -10.23 -1.75
C VAL A 126 -1.84 -11.40 -1.14
N LEU A 127 -0.65 -11.69 -1.64
CA LEU A 127 0.16 -12.80 -1.12
C LEU A 127 0.63 -12.52 0.31
N ASN A 128 1.04 -11.29 0.57
CA ASN A 128 1.46 -10.87 1.90
C ASN A 128 0.31 -11.02 2.91
N ALA A 129 -0.88 -10.54 2.53
CA ALA A 129 -2.07 -10.65 3.37
C ALA A 129 -2.44 -12.11 3.67
N ALA A 130 -2.42 -12.95 2.64
CA ALA A 130 -2.72 -14.37 2.79
C ALA A 130 -1.71 -15.08 3.69
N SER A 131 -0.46 -14.66 3.64
CA SER A 131 0.62 -15.26 4.43
C SER A 131 0.54 -14.93 5.91
N MET A 132 -0.22 -13.91 6.28
CA MET A 132 -0.39 -13.48 7.67
C MET A 132 -1.54 -14.20 8.39
N ILE A 133 -2.23 -15.09 7.72
CA ILE A 133 -3.31 -15.88 8.33
C ILE A 133 -2.67 -17.06 9.05
N THR A 134 -2.92 -17.14 10.35
CA THR A 134 -2.40 -18.22 11.18
C THR A 134 -3.49 -19.15 11.66
#